data_8ad646da58eb8bccffcaf91f3796b363
#
_entry.id   8ad646da58eb8bccffcaf91f3796b363
#
_cell.length_a   1.000
_cell.length_b   1.000
_cell.length_c   1.000
_cell.angle_alpha   90.00
_cell.angle_beta   90.00
_cell.angle_gamma   90.00
#
_symmetry.space_group_name_H-M   'P 1'
#
loop_
_entity.id
_entity.type
_entity.pdbx_description
1 polymer ?
#
loop_
_entity_poly.entity_id
_entity_poly.type
_entity_poly.pdbx_seq_one_letter_code
_entity_poly.pdbx_strand_id
1 'polypeptide(L)'
;MDNKKNLTLITVGVAVIYLIVLVGWQVYTPADNFSLQEPGADNRPEGSARKTDDVVVGEFFMKYDENAGDAVSDLKGQWVGFRGANRDNIIKTSDQINVSQDFQEMWSFETGEGHAAPVIFKGKVYVMDYDETLMSDMVRCFSLETGKELWRRWYRLRIKRNHGFSRTVPAVGDGYVITIGPEGHVMCCDPDTGDMKWTLDMKKKFATEVPFWYTGQCPLVDNGILVVAPAGEEVLLAGVDVKNGEIRWTTPNTVKYKMSHSSVMPMELGGKQTYVYVGVGGVCGVSAEDADRGALLWSANKWQPSVVAPSPLRLSSNKIFLVAGYGTGGALLQVDRLGNKWTATVLEQYKSDKGLSAEQQTPILYNGMIISILPKDAGGNREKLVMYSPTDLHSPVWRSAADEKFGLGPYIVINQYLFAYNEGGELFVYEIEQRSMKLLKRQVVMEDGVDAWGPMAYADGMLVVRDAHHVKCIKVV
;
A
#
# COMPACT_ATOMS: atom_id res chain seq x y z
N MET A 1 33.29 31.05 -67.75
CA MET A 1 32.74 31.95 -66.69
C MET A 1 31.36 31.61 -66.24
N ASP A 2 30.54 30.91 -67.06
CA ASP A 2 29.13 30.61 -66.71
C ASP A 2 28.94 29.53 -65.61
N ASN A 3 29.79 28.50 -65.55
CA ASN A 3 29.61 27.43 -64.56
C ASN A 3 29.81 27.88 -63.08
N LYS A 4 30.65 28.88 -62.80
CA LYS A 4 30.80 29.43 -61.44
C LYS A 4 29.59 30.25 -61.00
N LYS A 5 29.01 31.03 -61.93
CA LYS A 5 27.80 31.82 -61.63
C LYS A 5 26.60 30.93 -61.35
N ASN A 6 26.41 29.85 -62.12
CA ASN A 6 25.35 28.90 -61.91
C ASN A 6 25.51 28.12 -60.60
N LEU A 7 26.75 27.75 -60.24
CA LEU A 7 27.02 27.07 -58.96
C LEU A 7 26.71 28.00 -57.77
N THR A 8 27.11 29.29 -57.88
CA THR A 8 26.80 30.27 -56.81
C THR A 8 25.29 30.51 -56.67
N LEU A 9 24.55 30.59 -57.76
CA LEU A 9 23.09 30.74 -57.76
C LEU A 9 22.39 29.51 -57.12
N ILE A 10 22.84 28.30 -57.42
CA ILE A 10 22.30 27.06 -56.83
C ILE A 10 22.63 27.02 -55.31
N THR A 11 23.84 27.38 -54.93
CA THR A 11 24.23 27.40 -53.49
C THR A 11 23.44 28.42 -52.69
N VAL A 12 23.17 29.61 -53.23
CA VAL A 12 22.36 30.63 -52.61
C VAL A 12 20.89 30.16 -52.53
N GLY A 13 20.37 29.53 -53.59
CA GLY A 13 19.01 28.98 -53.59
C GLY A 13 18.80 27.92 -52.52
N VAL A 14 19.73 26.98 -52.40
CA VAL A 14 19.72 25.93 -51.34
C VAL A 14 19.79 26.55 -49.94
N ALA A 15 20.68 27.55 -49.74
CA ALA A 15 20.79 28.26 -48.46
C ALA A 15 19.50 29.00 -48.05
N VAL A 16 18.83 29.64 -49.02
CA VAL A 16 17.55 30.33 -48.79
C VAL A 16 16.44 29.32 -48.44
N ILE A 17 16.36 28.20 -49.15
CA ILE A 17 15.38 27.13 -48.85
C ILE A 17 15.63 26.56 -47.45
N TYR A 18 16.88 26.31 -47.10
CA TYR A 18 17.25 25.83 -45.79
C TYR A 18 16.87 26.84 -44.67
N LEU A 19 17.07 28.11 -44.91
CA LEU A 19 16.69 29.17 -43.98
C LEU A 19 15.17 29.27 -43.80
N ILE A 20 14.41 29.13 -44.89
CA ILE A 20 12.93 29.12 -44.87
C ILE A 20 12.41 27.91 -44.09
N VAL A 21 13.02 26.71 -44.28
CA VAL A 21 12.68 25.52 -43.55
C VAL A 21 13.02 25.64 -42.05
N LEU A 22 14.16 26.21 -41.71
CA LEU A 22 14.57 26.48 -40.33
C LEU A 22 13.66 27.49 -39.64
N VAL A 23 13.31 28.58 -40.31
CA VAL A 23 12.38 29.59 -39.77
C VAL A 23 10.99 28.99 -39.66
N GLY A 24 10.53 28.24 -40.65
CA GLY A 24 9.26 27.53 -40.61
C GLY A 24 9.21 26.50 -39.46
N TRP A 25 10.33 25.80 -39.18
CA TRP A 25 10.42 24.88 -38.07
C TRP A 25 10.47 25.57 -36.70
N GLN A 26 11.09 26.76 -36.61
CA GLN A 26 11.06 27.57 -35.37
C GLN A 26 9.73 28.27 -35.11
N VAL A 27 9.01 28.65 -36.16
CA VAL A 27 7.70 29.32 -36.05
C VAL A 27 6.55 28.31 -35.92
N TYR A 28 6.68 27.13 -36.55
CA TYR A 28 5.73 26.05 -36.44
C TYR A 28 6.17 25.14 -35.30
N THR A 29 5.80 25.51 -34.07
CA THR A 29 5.86 24.65 -32.92
C THR A 29 4.56 23.85 -32.84
N PRO A 30 4.55 22.53 -33.22
CA PRO A 30 3.38 21.69 -33.03
C PRO A 30 2.95 21.64 -31.55
N ALA A 31 3.84 22.00 -30.65
CA ALA A 31 3.58 22.09 -29.21
C ALA A 31 2.50 23.11 -28.84
N ASP A 32 2.38 24.24 -29.60
CA ASP A 32 1.35 25.25 -29.32
C ASP A 32 -0.06 24.79 -29.73
N ASN A 33 -0.16 23.73 -30.53
CA ASN A 33 -1.42 23.08 -30.92
C ASN A 33 -1.68 21.78 -30.10
N PHE A 34 -0.77 21.39 -29.23
CA PHE A 34 -1.01 20.32 -28.25
C PHE A 34 -1.78 20.88 -27.06
N SER A 35 -3.10 20.87 -27.14
CA SER A 35 -3.87 20.85 -25.90
C SER A 35 -3.53 19.56 -25.17
N LEU A 36 -3.11 19.64 -23.92
CA LEU A 36 -3.03 18.51 -23.01
C LEU A 36 -4.39 17.82 -23.01
N GLN A 37 -4.53 16.78 -23.81
CA GLN A 37 -5.74 15.97 -23.79
C GLN A 37 -5.64 15.04 -22.58
N GLU A 38 -6.56 15.21 -21.68
CA GLU A 38 -6.70 14.29 -20.56
C GLU A 38 -7.12 12.92 -21.10
N PRO A 39 -6.49 11.80 -20.63
CA PRO A 39 -6.87 10.47 -21.05
C PRO A 39 -8.38 10.23 -20.91
N GLY A 40 -9.04 9.80 -21.98
CA GLY A 40 -10.48 9.58 -22.04
C GLY A 40 -11.35 10.81 -22.36
N ALA A 41 -10.75 11.94 -22.73
CA ALA A 41 -11.47 13.12 -23.23
C ALA A 41 -11.63 13.14 -24.77
N ASP A 42 -10.98 12.22 -25.47
CA ASP A 42 -11.04 12.10 -26.91
C ASP A 42 -12.48 11.74 -27.35
N ASN A 43 -13.13 12.59 -28.10
CA ASN A 43 -14.51 12.50 -28.58
C ASN A 43 -15.62 13.05 -27.66
N ARG A 44 -15.31 13.87 -26.68
CA ARG A 44 -16.37 14.59 -25.95
C ARG A 44 -16.83 15.83 -26.71
N PRO A 45 -18.14 16.15 -26.73
CA PRO A 45 -18.64 17.39 -27.27
C PRO A 45 -18.01 18.60 -26.56
N GLU A 46 -17.66 19.63 -27.34
CA GLU A 46 -17.17 20.89 -26.82
C GLU A 46 -18.16 21.48 -25.80
N GLY A 47 -17.72 21.82 -24.60
CA GLY A 47 -18.56 22.33 -23.52
C GLY A 47 -19.14 21.27 -22.54
N SER A 48 -18.87 20.00 -22.74
CA SER A 48 -19.19 19.00 -21.72
C SER A 48 -18.26 19.16 -20.53
N ALA A 49 -18.74 19.73 -19.43
CA ALA A 49 -17.98 19.83 -18.18
C ALA A 49 -17.60 18.42 -17.72
N ARG A 50 -16.30 18.15 -17.66
CA ARG A 50 -15.78 16.95 -17.00
C ARG A 50 -15.81 17.19 -15.50
N LYS A 51 -16.36 16.25 -14.74
CA LYS A 51 -16.02 16.17 -13.32
C LYS A 51 -14.52 15.89 -13.26
N THR A 52 -13.76 16.79 -12.69
CA THR A 52 -12.28 16.82 -12.69
C THR A 52 -11.62 15.57 -12.11
N ASP A 53 -12.38 14.71 -11.44
CA ASP A 53 -11.90 13.54 -10.71
C ASP A 53 -12.33 12.21 -11.35
N ASP A 54 -12.91 12.24 -12.56
CA ASP A 54 -13.39 11.03 -13.23
C ASP A 54 -12.24 10.37 -14.01
N VAL A 55 -11.55 9.43 -13.38
CA VAL A 55 -10.47 8.64 -13.99
C VAL A 55 -10.96 7.38 -14.69
N VAL A 56 -12.25 7.16 -14.68
CA VAL A 56 -12.84 5.92 -15.13
C VAL A 56 -13.17 5.97 -16.61
N VAL A 57 -12.68 5.01 -17.39
CA VAL A 57 -12.84 4.94 -18.85
C VAL A 57 -13.46 3.60 -19.24
N GLY A 58 -14.59 3.59 -19.95
CA GLY A 58 -15.24 2.39 -20.50
C GLY A 58 -16.27 1.73 -19.57
N GLU A 59 -16.64 0.49 -19.86
CA GLU A 59 -17.51 -0.31 -19.01
C GLU A 59 -16.73 -0.86 -17.81
N PHE A 60 -17.13 -0.52 -16.60
CA PHE A 60 -16.30 -0.69 -15.41
C PHE A 60 -16.85 -1.70 -14.45
N PHE A 61 -17.99 -2.23 -14.77
CA PHE A 61 -18.71 -3.10 -13.88
C PHE A 61 -19.03 -4.40 -14.59
N MET A 62 -18.55 -5.50 -14.04
CA MET A 62 -18.96 -6.83 -14.44
C MET A 62 -19.53 -7.55 -13.25
N LYS A 63 -20.73 -8.08 -13.37
CA LYS A 63 -21.37 -8.92 -12.38
C LYS A 63 -21.27 -10.37 -12.86
N TYR A 64 -20.64 -11.19 -12.06
CA TYR A 64 -20.56 -12.61 -12.33
C TYR A 64 -21.70 -13.31 -11.62
N ASP A 65 -22.44 -14.12 -12.35
CA ASP A 65 -23.55 -14.90 -11.83
C ASP A 65 -24.65 -14.04 -11.20
N GLU A 66 -25.77 -13.88 -11.88
CA GLU A 66 -26.91 -13.12 -11.41
C GLU A 66 -27.42 -13.60 -10.04
N ASN A 67 -27.14 -14.85 -9.66
CA ASN A 67 -27.48 -15.42 -8.36
C ASN A 67 -26.36 -15.33 -7.31
N ALA A 68 -25.15 -14.93 -7.67
CA ALA A 68 -24.04 -14.84 -6.74
C ALA A 68 -24.18 -13.65 -5.75
N GLY A 69 -24.90 -12.61 -6.15
CA GLY A 69 -25.22 -11.48 -5.27
C GLY A 69 -26.24 -11.78 -4.19
N ASP A 70 -26.98 -12.86 -4.31
CA ASP A 70 -27.99 -13.30 -3.35
C ASP A 70 -27.43 -14.28 -2.30
N ALA A 71 -26.18 -14.67 -2.39
CA ALA A 71 -25.51 -15.42 -1.33
C ALA A 71 -25.27 -14.49 -0.13
N VAL A 72 -26.33 -14.29 0.66
CA VAL A 72 -26.24 -13.69 1.98
C VAL A 72 -25.42 -14.65 2.83
N SER A 73 -24.13 -14.36 2.98
CA SER A 73 -23.27 -15.10 3.88
C SER A 73 -23.62 -14.73 5.33
N ASP A 74 -23.77 -15.73 6.17
CA ASP A 74 -23.92 -15.54 7.63
C ASP A 74 -22.60 -15.17 8.32
N LEU A 75 -21.51 -15.13 7.56
CA LEU A 75 -20.17 -14.79 8.04
C LEU A 75 -20.08 -13.32 8.44
N LYS A 76 -19.58 -13.07 9.65
CA LYS A 76 -19.52 -11.73 10.26
C LYS A 76 -18.10 -11.26 10.56
N GLY A 77 -17.12 -12.12 10.42
CA GLY A 77 -15.72 -11.79 10.63
C GLY A 77 -15.26 -10.70 9.66
N GLN A 78 -14.26 -9.93 10.10
CA GLN A 78 -13.80 -8.75 9.39
C GLN A 78 -12.30 -8.59 9.43
N TRP A 79 -11.72 -8.28 8.27
CA TRP A 79 -10.35 -7.80 8.09
C TRP A 79 -10.40 -6.60 7.15
N VAL A 80 -10.77 -5.44 7.68
CA VAL A 80 -11.32 -4.30 6.91
C VAL A 80 -10.30 -3.40 6.23
N GLY A 81 -9.02 -3.67 6.35
CA GLY A 81 -7.98 -2.83 5.74
C GLY A 81 -6.58 -3.30 6.08
N PHE A 82 -5.61 -2.48 5.74
CA PHE A 82 -4.20 -2.75 6.00
C PHE A 82 -3.95 -3.05 7.48
N ARG A 83 -3.43 -4.26 7.76
CA ARG A 83 -3.13 -4.80 9.10
C ARG A 83 -4.37 -5.02 9.98
N GLY A 84 -5.56 -5.19 9.40
CA GLY A 84 -6.80 -5.48 10.13
C GLY A 84 -7.45 -4.26 10.78
N ALA A 85 -8.45 -4.49 11.62
CA ALA A 85 -9.27 -3.43 12.22
C ALA A 85 -8.45 -2.50 13.13
N ASN A 86 -7.50 -3.04 13.88
CA ASN A 86 -6.63 -2.27 14.79
C ASN A 86 -5.31 -1.83 14.12
N ARG A 87 -5.07 -2.21 12.87
CA ARG A 87 -3.85 -1.92 12.10
C ARG A 87 -2.56 -2.43 12.74
N ASP A 88 -2.65 -3.54 13.45
CA ASP A 88 -1.54 -4.13 14.20
C ASP A 88 -1.13 -5.54 13.71
N ASN A 89 -1.84 -6.11 12.73
CA ASN A 89 -1.72 -7.51 12.28
C ASN A 89 -2.05 -8.53 13.39
N ILE A 90 -2.93 -8.16 14.33
CA ILE A 90 -3.36 -9.01 15.41
C ILE A 90 -4.87 -9.16 15.37
N ILE A 91 -5.37 -10.38 15.46
CA ILE A 91 -6.79 -10.67 15.65
C ILE A 91 -6.98 -11.57 16.87
N LYS A 92 -7.99 -11.23 17.66
CA LYS A 92 -8.50 -12.09 18.73
C LYS A 92 -9.86 -12.61 18.30
N THR A 93 -10.02 -13.91 18.31
CA THR A 93 -11.23 -14.61 17.89
C THR A 93 -11.56 -15.75 18.84
N SER A 94 -12.83 -16.17 18.86
CA SER A 94 -13.25 -17.40 19.55
C SER A 94 -12.95 -18.66 18.74
N ASP A 95 -12.47 -18.52 17.51
CA ASP A 95 -12.14 -19.62 16.63
C ASP A 95 -11.04 -20.49 17.22
N GLN A 96 -11.21 -21.81 17.12
CA GLN A 96 -10.22 -22.77 17.59
C GLN A 96 -9.32 -23.18 16.43
N ILE A 97 -8.11 -22.63 16.41
CA ILE A 97 -7.12 -22.95 15.36
C ILE A 97 -6.68 -24.40 15.49
N ASN A 98 -6.84 -25.19 14.43
CA ASN A 98 -6.48 -26.60 14.41
C ASN A 98 -5.12 -26.83 13.76
N VAL A 99 -4.06 -26.75 14.56
CA VAL A 99 -2.67 -26.97 14.09
C VAL A 99 -2.31 -28.46 13.93
N SER A 100 -3.15 -29.38 14.39
CA SER A 100 -2.86 -30.83 14.35
C SER A 100 -3.18 -31.49 13.01
N GLN A 101 -4.05 -30.88 12.21
CA GLN A 101 -4.46 -31.35 10.88
C GLN A 101 -4.01 -30.38 9.80
N ASP A 102 -3.83 -30.88 8.58
CA ASP A 102 -3.52 -30.00 7.47
C ASP A 102 -4.67 -29.04 7.15
N PHE A 103 -4.30 -27.80 6.90
CA PHE A 103 -5.25 -26.78 6.52
C PHE A 103 -5.80 -27.09 5.14
N GLN A 104 -7.12 -27.00 5.00
CA GLN A 104 -7.81 -27.37 3.78
C GLN A 104 -7.93 -26.15 2.86
N GLU A 105 -7.61 -26.33 1.58
CA GLU A 105 -7.94 -25.34 0.56
C GLU A 105 -9.45 -25.28 0.39
N MET A 106 -10.00 -24.07 0.48
CA MET A 106 -11.42 -23.81 0.19
C MET A 106 -11.61 -23.44 -1.27
N TRP A 107 -10.74 -22.56 -1.77
CA TRP A 107 -10.73 -22.09 -3.15
C TRP A 107 -9.41 -21.38 -3.47
N SER A 108 -9.12 -21.27 -4.76
CA SER A 108 -8.07 -20.41 -5.29
C SER A 108 -8.49 -19.83 -6.63
N PHE A 109 -7.90 -18.70 -7.01
CA PHE A 109 -8.07 -18.08 -8.31
C PHE A 109 -6.80 -17.35 -8.77
N GLU A 110 -6.67 -17.18 -10.06
CA GLU A 110 -5.57 -16.45 -10.68
C GLU A 110 -5.81 -14.94 -10.64
N THR A 111 -4.71 -14.21 -10.51
CA THR A 111 -4.64 -12.74 -10.60
C THR A 111 -3.53 -12.34 -11.56
N GLY A 112 -3.54 -11.10 -11.99
CA GLY A 112 -2.37 -10.46 -12.56
C GLY A 112 -1.23 -10.37 -11.55
N GLU A 113 -0.01 -10.18 -12.03
CA GLU A 113 1.16 -10.07 -11.16
C GLU A 113 1.03 -8.90 -10.18
N GLY A 114 1.12 -9.18 -8.90
CA GLY A 114 1.02 -8.16 -7.87
C GLY A 114 1.10 -8.71 -6.45
N HIS A 115 1.11 -7.79 -5.48
CA HIS A 115 1.31 -8.10 -4.06
C HIS A 115 0.23 -7.44 -3.18
N ALA A 116 -0.88 -7.04 -3.77
CA ALA A 116 -2.00 -6.45 -3.05
C ALA A 116 -2.66 -7.46 -2.12
N ALA A 117 -2.80 -7.10 -0.86
CA ALA A 117 -3.44 -7.98 0.11
C ALA A 117 -4.97 -7.96 -0.01
N PRO A 118 -5.63 -9.09 0.28
CA PRO A 118 -7.07 -9.12 0.41
C PRO A 118 -7.55 -8.40 1.67
N VAL A 119 -8.80 -7.94 1.63
CA VAL A 119 -9.57 -7.56 2.82
C VAL A 119 -10.88 -8.33 2.86
N ILE A 120 -11.43 -8.53 4.05
CA ILE A 120 -12.62 -9.35 4.27
C ILE A 120 -13.69 -8.52 4.99
N PHE A 121 -14.90 -8.54 4.46
CA PHE A 121 -16.04 -7.85 5.08
C PHE A 121 -17.35 -8.53 4.74
N LYS A 122 -18.12 -8.94 5.75
CA LYS A 122 -19.45 -9.56 5.59
C LYS A 122 -19.48 -10.70 4.57
N GLY A 123 -18.54 -11.65 4.72
CA GLY A 123 -18.46 -12.83 3.85
C GLY A 123 -17.95 -12.56 2.43
N LYS A 124 -17.41 -11.40 2.18
CA LYS A 124 -16.81 -11.01 0.88
C LYS A 124 -15.33 -10.73 1.04
N VAL A 125 -14.57 -11.05 -0.02
CA VAL A 125 -13.13 -10.77 -0.14
C VAL A 125 -12.92 -9.74 -1.24
N TYR A 126 -12.19 -8.69 -0.96
CA TYR A 126 -11.85 -7.65 -1.93
C TYR A 126 -10.34 -7.63 -2.11
N VAL A 127 -9.89 -7.62 -3.35
CA VAL A 127 -8.46 -7.60 -3.69
C VAL A 127 -8.21 -6.68 -4.88
N MET A 128 -7.08 -5.96 -4.82
CA MET A 128 -6.58 -5.22 -5.98
C MET A 128 -5.91 -6.17 -6.96
N ASP A 129 -6.16 -5.93 -8.24
CA ASP A 129 -5.61 -6.70 -9.33
C ASP A 129 -5.25 -5.80 -10.51
N TYR A 130 -4.47 -6.31 -11.45
CA TYR A 130 -4.13 -5.62 -12.68
C TYR A 130 -4.24 -6.58 -13.88
N ASP A 131 -5.06 -6.24 -14.84
CA ASP A 131 -5.21 -6.99 -16.07
C ASP A 131 -4.31 -6.38 -17.16
N GLU A 132 -3.27 -7.14 -17.57
CA GLU A 132 -2.33 -6.70 -18.60
C GLU A 132 -2.95 -6.63 -20.00
N THR A 133 -3.96 -7.47 -20.28
CA THR A 133 -4.65 -7.48 -21.57
C THR A 133 -5.53 -6.25 -21.71
N LEU A 134 -6.27 -5.91 -20.67
CA LEU A 134 -7.10 -4.71 -20.60
C LEU A 134 -6.29 -3.45 -20.28
N MET A 135 -5.03 -3.60 -19.85
CA MET A 135 -4.20 -2.52 -19.30
C MET A 135 -4.97 -1.73 -18.25
N SER A 136 -5.47 -2.42 -17.24
CA SER A 136 -6.42 -1.85 -16.28
C SER A 136 -6.09 -2.26 -14.85
N ASP A 137 -6.09 -1.28 -13.95
CA ASP A 137 -6.10 -1.50 -12.51
C ASP A 137 -7.53 -1.71 -12.04
N MET A 138 -7.74 -2.63 -11.10
CA MET A 138 -9.07 -3.03 -10.70
C MET A 138 -9.16 -3.44 -9.23
N VAL A 139 -10.37 -3.38 -8.69
CA VAL A 139 -10.78 -4.10 -7.49
C VAL A 139 -11.74 -5.22 -7.88
N ARG A 140 -11.49 -6.41 -7.34
CA ARG A 140 -12.31 -7.60 -7.54
C ARG A 140 -12.94 -8.01 -6.21
N CYS A 141 -14.18 -8.44 -6.25
CA CYS A 141 -14.94 -8.91 -5.09
C CYS A 141 -15.35 -10.37 -5.27
N PHE A 142 -15.08 -11.18 -4.25
CA PHE A 142 -15.35 -12.61 -4.26
C PHE A 142 -16.15 -13.02 -3.02
N SER A 143 -16.87 -14.12 -3.11
CA SER A 143 -17.45 -14.78 -1.94
C SER A 143 -16.34 -15.41 -1.09
N LEU A 144 -16.30 -15.14 0.20
CA LEU A 144 -15.33 -15.76 1.12
C LEU A 144 -15.56 -17.29 1.25
N GLU A 145 -16.80 -17.75 1.17
CA GLU A 145 -17.14 -19.17 1.29
C GLU A 145 -16.78 -19.97 0.04
N THR A 146 -17.04 -19.41 -1.15
CA THR A 146 -16.98 -20.19 -2.40
C THR A 146 -15.89 -19.77 -3.36
N GLY A 147 -15.25 -18.60 -3.16
CA GLY A 147 -14.28 -18.03 -4.09
C GLY A 147 -14.88 -17.54 -5.42
N LYS A 148 -16.21 -17.58 -5.57
CA LYS A 148 -16.87 -17.06 -6.77
C LYS A 148 -16.72 -15.56 -6.85
N GLU A 149 -16.33 -15.05 -8.02
CA GLU A 149 -16.26 -13.62 -8.27
C GLU A 149 -17.70 -13.06 -8.35
N LEU A 150 -17.97 -12.05 -7.52
CA LEU A 150 -19.28 -11.39 -7.43
C LEU A 150 -19.36 -10.19 -8.35
N TRP A 151 -18.30 -9.40 -8.37
CA TRP A 151 -18.15 -8.24 -9.25
C TRP A 151 -16.68 -7.80 -9.33
N ARG A 152 -16.37 -7.02 -10.35
CA ARG A 152 -15.10 -6.29 -10.48
C ARG A 152 -15.36 -4.89 -11.00
N ARG A 153 -14.52 -3.95 -10.59
CA ARG A 153 -14.54 -2.57 -11.05
C ARG A 153 -13.13 -2.18 -11.48
N TRP A 154 -12.98 -1.63 -12.66
CA TRP A 154 -11.67 -1.27 -13.19
C TRP A 154 -11.68 0.09 -13.89
N TYR A 155 -10.50 0.63 -14.09
CA TYR A 155 -10.24 1.78 -14.95
C TYR A 155 -8.97 1.51 -15.78
N ARG A 156 -8.91 2.07 -16.98
CA ARG A 156 -7.77 1.89 -17.85
C ARG A 156 -6.57 2.66 -17.30
N LEU A 157 -5.48 1.95 -17.08
CA LEU A 157 -4.22 2.49 -16.59
C LEU A 157 -3.07 1.75 -17.25
N ARG A 158 -2.41 2.38 -18.22
CA ARG A 158 -1.28 1.78 -18.93
C ARG A 158 0.00 2.05 -18.15
N ILE A 159 0.50 1.05 -17.45
CA ILE A 159 1.76 1.07 -16.71
C ILE A 159 2.66 -0.09 -17.15
N LYS A 160 3.94 0.01 -16.82
CA LYS A 160 4.92 -1.06 -17.08
C LYS A 160 5.01 -1.98 -15.88
N ARG A 161 5.31 -3.26 -16.13
CA ARG A 161 5.66 -4.19 -15.06
C ARG A 161 6.87 -3.66 -14.28
N ASN A 162 6.76 -3.60 -12.95
CA ASN A 162 7.84 -3.18 -12.07
C ASN A 162 7.71 -3.90 -10.73
N HIS A 163 8.21 -5.13 -10.62
CA HIS A 163 7.96 -6.05 -9.51
C HIS A 163 6.46 -6.19 -9.20
N GLY A 164 5.68 -6.56 -10.20
CA GLY A 164 4.23 -6.56 -10.19
C GLY A 164 3.63 -5.16 -10.42
N PHE A 165 2.31 -5.09 -10.38
CA PHE A 165 1.53 -3.88 -10.69
C PHE A 165 0.86 -3.32 -9.44
N SER A 166 -0.10 -4.02 -8.87
CA SER A 166 -0.87 -3.60 -7.69
C SER A 166 -0.28 -4.14 -6.39
N ARG A 167 -0.17 -3.29 -5.36
CA ARG A 167 0.44 -3.67 -4.08
C ARG A 167 -0.22 -3.08 -2.84
N THR A 168 -1.27 -2.29 -3.04
CA THR A 168 -2.00 -1.66 -1.93
C THR A 168 -3.10 -2.58 -1.40
N VAL A 169 -3.45 -2.40 -0.14
CA VAL A 169 -4.55 -3.11 0.52
C VAL A 169 -5.77 -2.20 0.50
N PRO A 170 -6.94 -2.64 0.00
CA PRO A 170 -8.15 -1.84 0.07
C PRO A 170 -8.57 -1.52 1.52
N ALA A 171 -9.41 -0.52 1.70
CA ALA A 171 -10.18 -0.32 2.94
C ALA A 171 -11.65 -0.54 2.64
N VAL A 172 -12.33 -1.33 3.48
CA VAL A 172 -13.75 -1.67 3.30
C VAL A 172 -14.55 -1.41 4.57
N GLY A 173 -15.79 -1.04 4.41
CA GLY A 173 -16.74 -0.84 5.51
C GLY A 173 -18.16 -0.68 4.99
N ASP A 174 -19.09 -0.31 5.88
CA ASP A 174 -20.47 -0.09 5.49
C ASP A 174 -20.56 1.05 4.46
N GLY A 175 -21.01 0.69 3.26
CA GLY A 175 -21.24 1.60 2.16
C GLY A 175 -19.99 2.05 1.39
N TYR A 176 -18.82 1.45 1.59
CA TYR A 176 -17.63 1.76 0.80
C TYR A 176 -16.64 0.60 0.69
N VAL A 177 -15.98 0.50 -0.45
CA VAL A 177 -14.66 -0.09 -0.64
C VAL A 177 -13.78 0.94 -1.33
N ILE A 178 -12.64 1.27 -0.71
CA ILE A 178 -11.73 2.32 -1.18
C ILE A 178 -10.39 1.69 -1.55
N THR A 179 -9.90 2.05 -2.73
CA THR A 179 -8.62 1.58 -3.27
C THR A 179 -7.69 2.74 -3.57
N ILE A 180 -6.39 2.50 -3.55
CA ILE A 180 -5.37 3.39 -4.11
C ILE A 180 -4.59 2.59 -5.14
N GLY A 181 -4.73 2.94 -6.41
CA GLY A 181 -4.06 2.26 -7.51
C GLY A 181 -2.58 2.64 -7.64
N PRO A 182 -1.83 1.96 -8.54
CA PRO A 182 -0.38 2.10 -8.69
C PRO A 182 0.09 3.54 -8.92
N GLU A 183 -0.64 4.34 -9.67
CA GLU A 183 -0.30 5.74 -10.00
C GLU A 183 -0.98 6.75 -9.06
N GLY A 184 -1.49 6.32 -7.90
CA GLY A 184 -2.09 7.20 -6.90
C GLY A 184 -3.55 7.59 -7.19
N HIS A 185 -4.23 6.83 -8.03
CA HIS A 185 -5.68 6.99 -8.23
C HIS A 185 -6.45 6.36 -7.07
N VAL A 186 -7.30 7.14 -6.45
CA VAL A 186 -8.22 6.66 -5.40
C VAL A 186 -9.58 6.41 -6.03
N MET A 187 -10.16 5.24 -5.77
CA MET A 187 -11.50 4.88 -6.22
C MET A 187 -12.32 4.41 -5.02
N CYS A 188 -13.53 4.95 -4.89
CA CYS A 188 -14.51 4.48 -3.90
C CYS A 188 -15.71 3.87 -4.61
N CYS A 189 -16.02 2.63 -4.24
CA CYS A 189 -17.15 1.90 -4.78
C CYS A 189 -18.10 1.46 -3.67
N ASP A 190 -19.31 1.11 -4.06
CA ASP A 190 -20.23 0.38 -3.21
C ASP A 190 -19.69 -1.04 -2.97
N PRO A 191 -19.61 -1.53 -1.73
CA PRO A 191 -19.02 -2.84 -1.45
C PRO A 191 -19.91 -4.00 -1.92
N ASP A 192 -21.20 -3.80 -2.05
CA ASP A 192 -22.14 -4.85 -2.44
C ASP A 192 -22.29 -4.97 -3.95
N THR A 193 -22.33 -3.84 -4.65
CA THR A 193 -22.60 -3.79 -6.08
C THR A 193 -21.37 -3.47 -6.94
N GLY A 194 -20.30 -2.88 -6.37
CA GLY A 194 -19.15 -2.38 -7.11
C GLY A 194 -19.44 -1.07 -7.85
N ASP A 195 -20.61 -0.44 -7.63
CA ASP A 195 -20.92 0.84 -8.26
C ASP A 195 -19.99 1.94 -7.77
N MET A 196 -19.36 2.63 -8.71
CA MET A 196 -18.43 3.71 -8.39
C MET A 196 -19.17 4.92 -7.81
N LYS A 197 -18.71 5.38 -6.66
CA LYS A 197 -19.26 6.56 -5.96
C LYS A 197 -18.49 7.83 -6.31
N TRP A 198 -17.17 7.78 -6.21
CA TRP A 198 -16.28 8.88 -6.53
C TRP A 198 -14.85 8.39 -6.78
N THR A 199 -14.05 9.26 -7.39
CA THR A 199 -12.61 9.04 -7.62
C THR A 199 -11.81 10.30 -7.28
N LEU A 200 -10.52 10.12 -7.00
CA LEU A 200 -9.56 11.19 -6.76
C LEU A 200 -8.21 10.81 -7.37
N ASP A 201 -7.68 11.64 -8.24
CA ASP A 201 -6.33 11.50 -8.79
C ASP A 201 -5.36 12.36 -7.97
N MET A 202 -4.51 11.72 -7.15
CA MET A 202 -3.57 12.43 -6.28
C MET A 202 -2.49 13.18 -7.07
N LYS A 203 -2.08 12.69 -8.23
CA LYS A 203 -1.10 13.36 -9.10
C LYS A 203 -1.66 14.67 -9.62
N LYS A 204 -2.89 14.67 -10.12
CA LYS A 204 -3.54 15.87 -10.65
C LYS A 204 -3.93 16.85 -9.54
N LYS A 205 -4.46 16.32 -8.43
CA LYS A 205 -5.04 17.15 -7.36
C LYS A 205 -3.99 17.81 -6.49
N PHE A 206 -2.88 17.09 -6.19
CA PHE A 206 -1.89 17.49 -5.20
C PHE A 206 -0.47 17.60 -5.76
N ALA A 207 -0.27 17.42 -7.06
CA ALA A 207 1.05 17.31 -7.69
C ALA A 207 1.94 16.24 -7.03
N THR A 208 1.34 15.08 -6.73
CA THR A 208 2.03 13.95 -6.10
C THR A 208 3.05 13.33 -7.05
N GLU A 209 4.27 13.11 -6.59
CA GLU A 209 5.27 12.28 -7.26
C GLU A 209 5.15 10.85 -6.74
N VAL A 210 4.67 9.92 -7.58
CA VAL A 210 4.54 8.51 -7.21
C VAL A 210 5.94 7.88 -7.11
N PRO A 211 6.19 7.04 -6.08
CA PRO A 211 7.47 6.35 -5.93
C PRO A 211 7.82 5.44 -7.11
N PHE A 212 9.10 5.14 -7.29
CA PHE A 212 9.61 4.35 -8.43
C PHE A 212 8.92 3.00 -8.62
N TRP A 213 8.55 2.31 -7.52
CA TRP A 213 7.82 1.03 -7.57
C TRP A 213 6.31 1.20 -7.39
N TYR A 214 5.75 2.32 -7.85
CA TYR A 214 4.32 2.67 -7.72
C TYR A 214 3.88 2.95 -6.28
N THR A 215 2.60 3.24 -6.10
CA THR A 215 2.04 3.49 -4.77
C THR A 215 1.97 2.22 -3.95
N GLY A 216 2.55 2.22 -2.75
CA GLY A 216 2.41 1.16 -1.75
C GLY A 216 1.58 1.58 -0.55
N GLN A 217 1.29 2.88 -0.43
CA GLN A 217 0.45 3.44 0.63
C GLN A 217 -0.97 2.89 0.55
N CYS A 218 -1.46 2.35 1.68
CA CYS A 218 -2.82 1.85 1.80
C CYS A 218 -3.77 2.93 2.36
N PRO A 219 -5.05 2.95 1.96
CA PRO A 219 -6.03 3.88 2.49
C PRO A 219 -6.27 3.65 3.98
N LEU A 220 -6.33 4.74 4.74
CA LEU A 220 -6.73 4.75 6.14
C LEU A 220 -8.10 5.41 6.26
N VAL A 221 -9.13 4.66 6.62
CA VAL A 221 -10.44 5.24 6.97
C VAL A 221 -10.54 5.37 8.49
N ASP A 222 -10.84 6.58 8.95
CA ASP A 222 -11.02 6.94 10.35
C ASP A 222 -12.23 7.85 10.51
N ASN A 223 -13.25 7.39 11.23
CA ASN A 223 -14.50 8.13 11.48
C ASN A 223 -15.13 8.74 10.21
N GLY A 224 -15.23 7.96 9.13
CA GLY A 224 -15.84 8.39 7.87
C GLY A 224 -14.96 9.33 7.03
N ILE A 225 -13.71 9.51 7.41
CA ILE A 225 -12.69 10.26 6.66
C ILE A 225 -11.64 9.30 6.15
N LEU A 226 -11.41 9.31 4.85
CA LEU A 226 -10.25 8.70 4.24
C LEU A 226 -9.04 9.63 4.45
N VAL A 227 -8.00 9.13 5.09
CA VAL A 227 -6.72 9.83 5.27
C VAL A 227 -5.71 9.27 4.28
N VAL A 228 -5.17 10.13 3.45
CA VAL A 228 -4.10 9.82 2.48
C VAL A 228 -2.93 10.77 2.65
N ALA A 229 -1.74 10.32 2.27
CA ALA A 229 -0.54 11.13 2.24
C ALA A 229 -0.09 11.34 0.78
N PRO A 230 -0.68 12.28 0.05
CA PRO A 230 -0.23 12.61 -1.29
C PRO A 230 1.24 13.09 -1.29
N ALA A 231 1.68 13.71 -0.22
CA ALA A 231 3.02 14.28 -0.08
C ALA A 231 3.48 14.97 -1.37
N GLY A 232 2.56 15.74 -1.93
CA GLY A 232 2.75 16.53 -3.13
C GLY A 232 3.43 17.86 -2.82
N GLU A 233 3.45 18.76 -3.77
CA GLU A 233 4.19 20.03 -3.66
C GLU A 233 3.71 20.88 -2.46
N GLU A 234 2.39 21.01 -2.29
CA GLU A 234 1.78 21.85 -1.24
C GLU A 234 1.11 21.08 -0.12
N VAL A 235 0.66 19.85 -0.40
CA VAL A 235 -0.15 19.04 0.54
C VAL A 235 0.60 17.79 0.97
N LEU A 236 0.82 17.66 2.28
CA LEU A 236 1.47 16.51 2.91
C LEU A 236 0.47 15.37 3.16
N LEU A 237 -0.59 15.65 3.91
CA LEU A 237 -1.71 14.75 4.17
C LEU A 237 -3.02 15.41 3.76
N ALA A 238 -4.00 14.61 3.41
CA ALA A 238 -5.36 15.05 3.13
C ALA A 238 -6.39 14.12 3.77
N GLY A 239 -7.46 14.69 4.29
CA GLY A 239 -8.66 13.98 4.72
C GLY A 239 -9.78 14.20 3.73
N VAL A 240 -10.36 13.11 3.26
CA VAL A 240 -11.39 13.06 2.23
C VAL A 240 -12.65 12.41 2.81
N ASP A 241 -13.80 13.01 2.62
CA ASP A 241 -15.07 12.43 3.07
C ASP A 241 -15.36 11.15 2.27
N VAL A 242 -15.54 10.04 2.98
CA VAL A 242 -15.78 8.73 2.37
C VAL A 242 -17.07 8.70 1.54
N LYS A 243 -18.09 9.51 1.88
CA LYS A 243 -19.39 9.47 1.21
C LYS A 243 -19.39 10.09 -0.18
N ASN A 244 -18.61 11.18 -0.35
CA ASN A 244 -18.70 11.99 -1.57
C ASN A 244 -17.36 12.39 -2.19
N GLY A 245 -16.21 12.02 -1.58
CA GLY A 245 -14.89 12.33 -2.09
C GLY A 245 -14.45 13.79 -1.87
N GLU A 246 -15.20 14.59 -1.09
CA GLU A 246 -14.81 15.96 -0.79
C GLU A 246 -13.63 16.05 0.17
N ILE A 247 -12.67 16.92 -0.13
CA ILE A 247 -11.56 17.20 0.77
C ILE A 247 -12.08 18.00 1.97
N ARG A 248 -11.96 17.42 3.15
CA ARG A 248 -12.38 18.03 4.42
C ARG A 248 -11.28 18.85 5.08
N TRP A 249 -10.04 18.41 4.94
CA TRP A 249 -8.87 19.10 5.46
C TRP A 249 -7.61 18.69 4.70
N THR A 250 -6.59 19.53 4.76
CA THR A 250 -5.25 19.27 4.24
C THR A 250 -4.20 19.72 5.25
N THR A 251 -3.08 19.01 5.27
CA THR A 251 -1.87 19.42 5.99
C THR A 251 -0.89 20.02 4.99
N PRO A 252 -0.41 21.26 5.14
CA PRO A 252 0.59 21.82 4.25
C PRO A 252 1.90 21.04 4.29
N ASN A 253 2.53 20.82 3.12
CA ASN A 253 3.82 20.14 3.01
C ASN A 253 5.01 21.11 3.23
N THR A 254 5.04 21.73 4.40
CA THR A 254 6.13 22.64 4.78
C THR A 254 7.45 21.93 5.01
N VAL A 255 7.41 20.62 5.26
CA VAL A 255 8.59 19.77 5.47
C VAL A 255 9.19 19.22 4.17
N LYS A 256 8.50 19.42 3.04
CA LYS A 256 8.93 18.99 1.70
C LYS A 256 9.20 17.49 1.58
N TYR A 257 8.43 16.68 2.29
CA TYR A 257 8.47 15.22 2.13
C TYR A 257 7.80 14.80 0.83
N LYS A 258 8.30 13.69 0.25
CA LYS A 258 7.69 13.05 -0.92
C LYS A 258 6.96 11.78 -0.50
N MET A 259 6.05 11.31 -1.35
CA MET A 259 5.34 10.06 -1.14
C MET A 259 6.32 8.89 -0.98
N SER A 260 6.03 8.03 -0.03
CA SER A 260 6.69 6.75 0.19
C SER A 260 5.70 5.61 0.02
N HIS A 261 6.16 4.37 0.21
CA HIS A 261 5.26 3.20 0.24
C HIS A 261 4.62 2.97 1.62
N SER A 262 5.06 3.69 2.65
CA SER A 262 4.52 3.59 4.01
C SER A 262 3.09 4.11 4.09
N SER A 263 2.26 3.45 4.87
CA SER A 263 0.89 3.89 5.13
C SER A 263 0.80 4.81 6.34
N VAL A 264 -0.18 5.71 6.33
CA VAL A 264 -0.49 6.54 7.49
C VAL A 264 -1.02 5.68 8.63
N MET A 265 -0.48 5.85 9.84
CA MET A 265 -0.87 5.08 11.03
C MET A 265 -1.47 5.99 12.09
N PRO A 266 -2.70 5.70 12.57
CA PRO A 266 -3.27 6.41 13.71
C PRO A 266 -2.61 5.90 15.00
N MET A 267 -2.23 6.83 15.89
CA MET A 267 -1.58 6.54 17.15
C MET A 267 -1.95 7.59 18.20
N GLU A 268 -2.09 7.18 19.43
CA GLU A 268 -2.09 8.12 20.56
C GLU A 268 -0.65 8.38 21.02
N LEU A 269 -0.22 9.63 20.92
CA LEU A 269 1.11 10.08 21.34
C LEU A 269 0.99 11.32 22.21
N GLY A 270 1.66 11.34 23.36
CA GLY A 270 1.60 12.46 24.29
C GLY A 270 0.18 12.83 24.71
N GLY A 271 -0.73 11.85 24.79
CA GLY A 271 -2.14 12.05 25.12
C GLY A 271 -2.96 12.72 24.01
N LYS A 272 -2.54 12.61 22.74
CA LYS A 272 -3.27 13.16 21.58
C LYS A 272 -3.35 12.15 20.45
N GLN A 273 -4.52 12.03 19.84
CA GLN A 273 -4.70 11.22 18.64
C GLN A 273 -3.95 11.86 17.45
N THR A 274 -3.11 11.08 16.80
CA THR A 274 -2.14 11.57 15.82
C THR A 274 -2.09 10.64 14.62
N TYR A 275 -2.12 11.16 13.41
CA TYR A 275 -1.75 10.45 12.20
C TYR A 275 -0.24 10.55 12.01
N VAL A 276 0.45 9.42 12.05
CA VAL A 276 1.91 9.35 11.87
C VAL A 276 2.21 8.83 10.47
N TYR A 277 3.05 9.55 9.73
CA TYR A 277 3.45 9.21 8.38
C TYR A 277 4.97 9.28 8.21
N VAL A 278 5.52 8.29 7.51
CA VAL A 278 6.92 8.28 7.07
C VAL A 278 6.96 8.56 5.58
N GLY A 279 7.42 9.74 5.22
CA GLY A 279 7.67 10.12 3.83
C GLY A 279 9.16 9.96 3.47
N VAL A 280 9.47 10.07 2.18
CA VAL A 280 10.87 10.30 1.76
C VAL A 280 11.25 11.70 2.22
N GLY A 281 12.22 11.78 3.14
CA GLY A 281 12.64 13.02 3.79
C GLY A 281 12.45 13.03 5.31
N GLY A 282 11.65 12.12 5.88
CA GLY A 282 11.52 12.01 7.32
C GLY A 282 10.16 11.49 7.79
N VAL A 283 9.87 11.69 9.06
CA VAL A 283 8.64 11.26 9.72
C VAL A 283 7.92 12.46 10.32
N CYS A 284 6.61 12.45 10.30
CA CYS A 284 5.78 13.50 10.90
C CYS A 284 4.57 12.95 11.63
N GLY A 285 4.03 13.78 12.53
CA GLY A 285 2.75 13.57 13.19
C GLY A 285 1.79 14.72 12.94
N VAL A 286 0.58 14.39 12.56
CA VAL A 286 -0.50 15.32 12.23
C VAL A 286 -1.68 15.06 13.17
N SER A 287 -2.34 16.08 13.65
CA SER A 287 -3.48 15.93 14.56
C SER A 287 -4.63 15.14 13.91
N ALA A 288 -5.14 14.16 14.64
CA ALA A 288 -6.33 13.40 14.28
C ALA A 288 -7.59 13.85 15.06
N GLU A 289 -7.45 14.82 16.00
CA GLU A 289 -8.56 15.32 16.81
C GLU A 289 -9.37 16.38 16.09
N ASP A 290 -10.68 16.41 16.29
CA ASP A 290 -11.61 17.31 15.58
C ASP A 290 -11.25 18.80 15.75
N ALA A 291 -10.72 19.17 16.91
CA ALA A 291 -10.41 20.57 17.21
C ALA A 291 -9.32 21.19 16.31
N ASP A 292 -8.39 20.38 15.83
CA ASP A 292 -7.25 20.82 15.02
C ASP A 292 -6.81 19.76 13.99
N ARG A 293 -7.75 18.96 13.51
CA ARG A 293 -7.52 17.89 12.55
C ARG A 293 -6.77 18.40 11.31
N GLY A 294 -5.71 17.72 10.95
CA GLY A 294 -4.84 18.13 9.84
C GLY A 294 -3.72 19.09 10.24
N ALA A 295 -3.65 19.57 11.49
CA ALA A 295 -2.52 20.38 11.93
C ALA A 295 -1.24 19.54 12.04
N LEU A 296 -0.13 20.02 11.44
CA LEU A 296 1.19 19.41 11.60
C LEU A 296 1.68 19.69 13.04
N LEU A 297 1.80 18.64 13.85
CA LEU A 297 2.20 18.74 15.25
C LEU A 297 3.73 18.73 15.41
N TRP A 298 4.39 17.82 14.71
CA TRP A 298 5.84 17.61 14.77
C TRP A 298 6.36 16.97 13.50
N SER A 299 7.67 17.11 13.29
CA SER A 299 8.41 16.40 12.25
C SER A 299 9.83 16.09 12.71
N ALA A 300 10.42 15.03 12.17
CA ALA A 300 11.80 14.67 12.40
C ALA A 300 12.45 14.19 11.09
N ASN A 301 13.61 14.76 10.76
CA ASN A 301 14.31 14.53 9.49
C ASN A 301 15.73 13.98 9.65
N LYS A 302 16.10 13.50 10.84
CA LYS A 302 17.42 12.88 11.05
C LYS A 302 17.48 11.45 10.50
N TRP A 303 16.35 10.75 10.44
CA TRP A 303 16.25 9.45 9.80
C TRP A 303 15.52 9.63 8.47
N GLN A 304 16.22 9.42 7.36
CA GLN A 304 15.75 9.71 6.00
C GLN A 304 16.00 8.52 5.08
N PRO A 305 15.14 7.50 5.11
CA PRO A 305 15.24 6.39 4.16
C PRO A 305 14.91 6.89 2.75
N SER A 306 15.66 6.40 1.76
CA SER A 306 15.37 6.65 0.34
C SER A 306 14.15 5.84 -0.12
N VAL A 307 13.93 4.66 0.50
CA VAL A 307 12.80 3.78 0.29
C VAL A 307 12.31 3.31 1.65
N VAL A 308 11.02 3.42 1.89
CA VAL A 308 10.37 2.89 3.10
C VAL A 308 8.99 2.34 2.77
N ALA A 309 8.79 1.05 3.04
CA ALA A 309 7.51 0.37 2.93
C ALA A 309 6.88 0.09 4.29
N PRO A 310 7.62 -0.35 5.32
CA PRO A 310 7.03 -0.53 6.64
C PRO A 310 6.44 0.75 7.19
N SER A 311 5.33 0.62 7.89
CA SER A 311 4.68 1.74 8.58
C SER A 311 5.24 1.93 9.98
N PRO A 312 5.08 3.11 10.61
CA PRO A 312 5.53 3.35 11.97
C PRO A 312 4.89 2.38 12.97
N LEU A 313 5.67 1.90 13.92
CA LEU A 313 5.19 1.03 15.01
C LEU A 313 5.21 1.80 16.35
N ARG A 314 4.05 1.96 16.97
CA ARG A 314 3.96 2.54 18.32
C ARG A 314 4.50 1.55 19.35
N LEU A 315 5.49 1.96 20.14
CA LEU A 315 6.02 1.15 21.26
C LEU A 315 5.45 1.58 22.60
N SER A 316 5.18 2.88 22.79
CA SER A 316 4.61 3.42 24.02
C SER A 316 3.81 4.70 23.75
N SER A 317 3.37 5.39 24.78
CA SER A 317 2.68 6.67 24.68
C SER A 317 3.52 7.80 24.04
N ASN A 318 4.83 7.63 23.95
CA ASN A 318 5.73 8.62 23.38
C ASN A 318 6.90 8.05 22.57
N LYS A 319 6.89 6.75 22.25
CA LYS A 319 7.97 6.13 21.47
C LYS A 319 7.42 5.44 20.23
N ILE A 320 8.08 5.67 19.11
CA ILE A 320 7.79 5.08 17.81
C ILE A 320 9.04 4.37 17.31
N PHE A 321 8.88 3.17 16.81
CA PHE A 321 9.91 2.44 16.11
C PHE A 321 9.68 2.55 14.61
N LEU A 322 10.76 2.84 13.89
CA LEU A 322 10.80 3.04 12.44
C LEU A 322 11.79 2.06 11.85
N VAL A 323 11.44 1.44 10.72
CA VAL A 323 12.33 0.52 10.00
C VAL A 323 12.23 0.74 8.49
N ALA A 324 13.31 0.45 7.80
CA ALA A 324 13.34 0.40 6.34
C ALA A 324 14.42 -0.59 5.88
N GLY A 325 14.21 -1.15 4.71
CA GLY A 325 15.17 -2.01 4.03
C GLY A 325 16.31 -1.21 3.36
N TYR A 326 16.94 -1.86 2.39
CA TYR A 326 18.00 -1.27 1.54
C TYR A 326 19.15 -0.65 2.35
N GLY A 327 19.58 -1.33 3.42
CA GLY A 327 20.66 -0.91 4.30
C GLY A 327 20.31 0.22 5.27
N THR A 328 19.11 0.75 5.26
CA THR A 328 18.70 1.83 6.15
C THR A 328 18.62 1.38 7.61
N GLY A 329 17.96 0.24 7.88
CA GLY A 329 17.84 -0.34 9.22
C GLY A 329 16.74 0.28 10.06
N GLY A 330 16.99 0.40 11.38
CA GLY A 330 16.01 0.85 12.35
C GLY A 330 16.31 2.23 12.97
N ALA A 331 15.26 2.87 13.49
CA ALA A 331 15.38 4.06 14.31
C ALA A 331 14.32 4.09 15.42
N LEU A 332 14.72 4.55 16.59
CA LEU A 332 13.83 4.81 17.72
C LEU A 332 13.60 6.32 17.85
N LEU A 333 12.35 6.72 17.71
CA LEU A 333 11.91 8.11 17.82
C LEU A 333 11.17 8.31 19.12
N GLN A 334 11.52 9.36 19.88
CA GLN A 334 10.76 9.84 21.02
C GLN A 334 10.00 11.10 20.63
N VAL A 335 8.70 11.15 20.98
CA VAL A 335 7.82 12.29 20.73
C VAL A 335 7.30 12.77 22.08
N ASP A 336 7.73 13.95 22.49
CA ASP A 336 7.33 14.56 23.75
C ASP A 336 6.41 15.75 23.50
N ARG A 337 5.44 15.93 24.41
CA ARG A 337 4.50 17.06 24.40
C ARG A 337 4.53 17.80 25.71
N LEU A 338 4.75 19.10 25.64
CA LEU A 338 4.64 20.01 26.80
C LEU A 338 3.65 21.15 26.45
N GLY A 339 2.43 21.05 26.96
CA GLY A 339 1.33 21.93 26.56
C GLY A 339 1.04 21.79 25.06
N ASN A 340 1.20 22.87 24.30
CA ASN A 340 1.04 22.86 22.82
C ASN A 340 2.35 22.67 22.05
N LYS A 341 3.47 22.55 22.75
CA LYS A 341 4.78 22.37 22.10
C LYS A 341 5.12 20.89 21.98
N TRP A 342 5.50 20.50 20.78
CA TRP A 342 5.91 19.15 20.44
C TRP A 342 7.40 19.10 20.14
N THR A 343 8.04 18.01 20.51
CA THR A 343 9.44 17.73 20.18
C THR A 343 9.56 16.27 19.73
N ALA A 344 10.13 16.04 18.57
CA ALA A 344 10.43 14.70 18.05
C ALA A 344 11.93 14.52 17.94
N THR A 345 12.49 13.53 18.64
CA THR A 345 13.91 13.29 18.76
C THR A 345 14.23 11.85 18.36
N VAL A 346 15.11 11.67 17.40
CA VAL A 346 15.70 10.35 17.08
C VAL A 346 16.69 10.02 18.20
N LEU A 347 16.32 9.06 19.05
CA LEU A 347 17.13 8.60 20.16
C LEU A 347 18.28 7.73 19.67
N GLU A 348 17.98 6.91 18.66
CA GLU A 348 18.88 5.91 18.12
C GLU A 348 18.55 5.63 16.67
N GLN A 349 19.58 5.33 15.86
CA GLN A 349 19.43 4.80 14.51
C GLN A 349 20.62 3.88 14.19
N TYR A 350 20.35 2.82 13.44
CA TYR A 350 21.36 1.81 13.09
C TYR A 350 21.01 1.13 11.76
N LYS A 351 22.01 0.52 11.13
CA LYS A 351 21.87 -0.20 9.86
C LYS A 351 21.24 -1.59 10.05
N SER A 352 20.73 -2.16 8.97
CA SER A 352 20.00 -3.44 8.97
C SER A 352 20.77 -4.61 9.60
N ASP A 353 22.10 -4.63 9.52
CA ASP A 353 22.98 -5.66 10.09
C ASP A 353 23.29 -5.45 11.59
N LYS A 354 22.81 -4.38 12.21
CA LYS A 354 23.11 -3.98 13.59
C LYS A 354 21.93 -4.09 14.54
N GLY A 355 20.76 -4.52 14.09
CA GLY A 355 19.60 -4.65 14.96
C GLY A 355 18.32 -5.00 14.22
N LEU A 356 17.20 -4.81 14.90
CA LEU A 356 15.88 -5.06 14.38
C LEU A 356 15.60 -4.16 13.17
N SER A 357 15.27 -4.77 12.05
CA SER A 357 14.95 -4.10 10.79
C SER A 357 13.88 -4.86 10.04
N ALA A 358 13.30 -4.26 9.02
CA ALA A 358 12.36 -4.90 8.10
C ALA A 358 12.40 -4.15 6.75
N GLU A 359 12.10 -4.85 5.67
CA GLU A 359 12.14 -4.26 4.34
C GLU A 359 10.75 -3.87 3.83
N GLN A 360 9.76 -4.76 3.94
CA GLN A 360 8.40 -4.53 3.47
C GLN A 360 7.35 -4.62 4.59
N GLN A 361 7.41 -5.66 5.41
CA GLN A 361 6.41 -5.89 6.44
C GLN A 361 6.67 -5.01 7.66
N THR A 362 5.61 -4.40 8.18
CA THR A 362 5.71 -3.65 9.43
C THR A 362 5.81 -4.63 10.61
N PRO A 363 6.76 -4.47 11.54
CA PRO A 363 6.85 -5.31 12.74
C PRO A 363 5.56 -5.31 13.57
N ILE A 364 5.35 -6.38 14.35
CA ILE A 364 4.21 -6.52 15.26
C ILE A 364 4.71 -6.37 16.70
N LEU A 365 4.02 -5.53 17.49
CA LEU A 365 4.21 -5.49 18.94
C LEU A 365 3.15 -6.39 19.59
N TYR A 366 3.56 -7.54 20.12
CA TYR A 366 2.67 -8.50 20.76
C TYR A 366 3.21 -8.91 22.13
N ASN A 367 2.37 -8.82 23.17
CA ASN A 367 2.73 -9.13 24.55
C ASN A 367 4.04 -8.50 25.04
N GLY A 368 4.30 -7.24 24.61
CA GLY A 368 5.49 -6.49 25.00
C GLY A 368 6.76 -6.88 24.25
N MET A 369 6.69 -7.74 23.24
CA MET A 369 7.80 -8.12 22.36
C MET A 369 7.54 -7.68 20.91
N ILE A 370 8.60 -7.37 20.19
CA ILE A 370 8.52 -6.98 18.77
C ILE A 370 8.87 -8.19 17.91
N ILE A 371 7.96 -8.58 17.04
CA ILE A 371 8.12 -9.69 16.09
C ILE A 371 8.32 -9.10 14.68
N SER A 372 9.30 -9.61 13.95
CA SER A 372 9.63 -9.18 12.59
C SER A 372 10.30 -10.29 11.79
N ILE A 373 10.32 -10.12 10.47
CA ILE A 373 11.21 -10.85 9.58
C ILE A 373 12.30 -9.87 9.14
N LEU A 374 13.56 -10.26 9.33
CA LEU A 374 14.70 -9.42 9.00
C LEU A 374 15.00 -9.43 7.49
N PRO A 375 15.44 -8.32 6.91
CA PRO A 375 15.73 -8.20 5.49
C PRO A 375 16.95 -9.01 5.04
N LYS A 376 17.15 -9.10 3.72
CA LYS A 376 18.28 -9.83 3.10
C LYS A 376 19.66 -9.29 3.51
N ASP A 377 19.72 -8.02 3.90
CA ASP A 377 20.95 -7.32 4.34
C ASP A 377 21.18 -7.31 5.87
N ALA A 378 20.41 -8.09 6.63
CA ALA A 378 20.54 -8.22 8.10
C ALA A 378 21.69 -9.15 8.54
N GLY A 379 22.72 -9.32 7.75
CA GLY A 379 23.92 -10.09 8.07
C GLY A 379 23.61 -11.57 8.36
N GLY A 380 24.08 -12.08 9.48
CA GLY A 380 23.89 -13.49 9.88
C GLY A 380 22.43 -13.88 10.20
N ASN A 381 21.58 -12.91 10.46
CA ASN A 381 20.17 -13.11 10.76
C ASN A 381 19.24 -12.82 9.57
N ARG A 382 19.79 -12.65 8.36
CA ARG A 382 19.01 -12.35 7.14
C ARG A 382 17.86 -13.33 6.94
N GLU A 383 16.69 -12.79 6.59
CA GLU A 383 15.47 -13.53 6.25
C GLU A 383 14.90 -14.38 7.39
N LYS A 384 15.36 -14.17 8.63
CA LYS A 384 14.89 -14.86 9.81
C LYS A 384 13.68 -14.18 10.42
N LEU A 385 12.74 -15.00 10.88
CA LEU A 385 11.74 -14.57 11.84
C LEU A 385 12.41 -14.39 13.19
N VAL A 386 12.17 -13.27 13.84
CA VAL A 386 12.85 -12.85 15.07
C VAL A 386 11.89 -12.24 16.08
N MET A 387 12.28 -12.30 17.34
CA MET A 387 11.62 -11.59 18.43
C MET A 387 12.64 -10.74 19.17
N TYR A 388 12.29 -9.47 19.43
CA TYR A 388 13.12 -8.49 20.11
C TYR A 388 12.41 -7.92 21.33
N SER A 389 13.19 -7.50 22.34
CA SER A 389 12.68 -6.66 23.40
C SER A 389 12.62 -5.19 22.92
N PRO A 390 11.56 -4.42 23.22
CA PRO A 390 11.56 -2.98 22.96
C PRO A 390 12.66 -2.18 23.68
N THR A 391 13.31 -2.81 24.68
CA THR A 391 14.42 -2.21 25.44
C THR A 391 15.81 -2.59 24.89
N ASP A 392 15.88 -3.55 23.98
CA ASP A 392 17.10 -3.94 23.28
C ASP A 392 16.75 -4.28 21.81
N LEU A 393 17.01 -3.32 20.93
CA LEU A 393 16.74 -3.43 19.50
C LEU A 393 17.92 -4.00 18.71
N HIS A 394 19.03 -4.39 19.39
CA HIS A 394 20.23 -4.91 18.75
C HIS A 394 20.36 -6.42 18.80
N SER A 395 19.82 -7.05 19.84
CA SER A 395 19.96 -8.49 20.07
C SER A 395 18.60 -9.17 20.10
N PRO A 396 18.30 -10.10 19.18
CA PRO A 396 17.05 -10.85 19.24
C PRO A 396 17.04 -11.74 20.49
N VAL A 397 15.91 -11.78 21.19
CA VAL A 397 15.68 -12.71 22.29
C VAL A 397 15.35 -14.12 21.79
N TRP A 398 14.87 -14.22 20.56
CA TRP A 398 14.59 -15.45 19.85
C TRP A 398 14.72 -15.26 18.35
N ARG A 399 15.06 -16.33 17.64
CA ARG A 399 15.12 -16.40 16.17
C ARG A 399 14.73 -17.77 15.67
N SER A 400 14.17 -17.84 14.46
CA SER A 400 13.83 -19.07 13.76
C SER A 400 15.05 -19.94 13.45
N ALA A 401 14.84 -21.25 13.24
CA ALA A 401 15.88 -22.23 12.96
C ALA A 401 16.67 -21.90 11.67
N ALA A 402 17.81 -22.56 11.48
CA ALA A 402 18.74 -22.22 10.40
C ALA A 402 18.13 -22.41 8.99
N ASP A 403 17.30 -23.42 8.83
CA ASP A 403 16.59 -23.73 7.57
C ASP A 403 15.30 -22.94 7.35
N GLU A 404 14.80 -22.27 8.40
CA GLU A 404 13.57 -21.46 8.32
C GLU A 404 13.92 -20.05 7.83
N LYS A 405 13.59 -19.76 6.59
CA LYS A 405 13.77 -18.45 5.94
C LYS A 405 12.47 -17.98 5.29
N PHE A 406 12.19 -16.71 5.46
CA PHE A 406 10.91 -16.13 5.07
C PHE A 406 11.01 -15.12 3.93
N GLY A 407 12.21 -14.61 3.62
CA GLY A 407 12.38 -13.58 2.62
C GLY A 407 11.66 -12.30 2.99
N LEU A 408 10.76 -11.84 2.13
CA LEU A 408 9.88 -10.68 2.34
C LEU A 408 8.45 -11.09 2.74
N GLY A 409 8.26 -12.35 3.10
CA GLY A 409 6.94 -12.92 3.37
C GLY A 409 6.19 -12.24 4.52
N PRO A 410 4.87 -12.26 4.48
CA PRO A 410 4.01 -11.66 5.49
C PRO A 410 3.85 -12.54 6.73
N TYR A 411 3.37 -11.93 7.80
CA TYR A 411 3.02 -12.62 9.04
C TYR A 411 1.86 -11.93 9.75
N ILE A 412 1.05 -12.72 10.47
CA ILE A 412 -0.14 -12.30 11.20
C ILE A 412 -0.25 -13.06 12.52
N VAL A 413 -0.77 -12.42 13.56
CA VAL A 413 -1.06 -13.07 14.85
C VAL A 413 -2.55 -13.34 14.95
N ILE A 414 -2.91 -14.60 15.17
CA ILE A 414 -4.28 -15.05 15.44
C ILE A 414 -4.30 -15.69 16.83
N ASN A 415 -4.93 -15.04 17.80
CA ASN A 415 -4.89 -15.41 19.20
C ASN A 415 -3.43 -15.48 19.73
N GLN A 416 -2.93 -16.65 20.13
CA GLN A 416 -1.54 -16.88 20.55
C GLN A 416 -0.65 -17.44 19.45
N TYR A 417 -1.15 -17.60 18.23
CA TYR A 417 -0.40 -18.20 17.13
C TYR A 417 0.09 -17.11 16.15
N LEU A 418 1.36 -17.20 15.80
CA LEU A 418 1.90 -16.46 14.67
C LEU A 418 1.86 -17.34 13.42
N PHE A 419 1.20 -16.87 12.40
CA PHE A 419 1.25 -17.40 11.05
C PHE A 419 2.28 -16.60 10.25
N ALA A 420 3.34 -17.23 9.77
CA ALA A 420 4.36 -16.63 8.94
C ALA A 420 4.41 -17.37 7.60
N TYR A 421 4.41 -16.62 6.51
CA TYR A 421 4.35 -17.17 5.16
C TYR A 421 5.62 -16.79 4.41
N ASN A 422 6.32 -17.76 3.82
CA ASN A 422 7.56 -17.50 3.12
C ASN A 422 7.33 -17.15 1.64
N GLU A 423 8.37 -16.63 0.98
CA GLU A 423 8.30 -16.23 -0.44
C GLU A 423 7.92 -17.40 -1.39
N GLY A 424 8.20 -18.64 -0.98
CA GLY A 424 7.95 -19.85 -1.78
C GLY A 424 6.59 -20.50 -1.54
N GLY A 425 5.67 -19.87 -0.79
CA GLY A 425 4.33 -20.41 -0.61
C GLY A 425 4.17 -21.40 0.53
N GLU A 426 5.11 -21.44 1.48
CA GLU A 426 5.04 -22.31 2.66
C GLU A 426 4.61 -21.51 3.89
N LEU A 427 3.65 -22.03 4.63
CA LEU A 427 3.07 -21.44 5.84
C LEU A 427 3.65 -22.14 7.08
N PHE A 428 4.12 -21.32 8.01
CA PHE A 428 4.62 -21.74 9.31
C PHE A 428 3.68 -21.22 10.39
N VAL A 429 3.33 -22.06 11.37
CA VAL A 429 2.54 -21.66 12.53
C VAL A 429 3.35 -21.87 13.78
N TYR A 430 3.57 -20.78 14.51
CA TYR A 430 4.28 -20.78 15.78
C TYR A 430 3.32 -20.45 16.92
N GLU A 431 3.44 -21.13 18.03
CA GLU A 431 2.87 -20.69 19.31
C GLU A 431 3.79 -19.65 19.93
N ILE A 432 3.23 -18.49 20.26
CA ILE A 432 3.98 -17.37 20.83
C ILE A 432 4.04 -17.55 22.35
N GLU A 433 5.22 -17.69 22.87
CA GLU A 433 5.52 -17.71 24.29
C GLU A 433 6.03 -16.34 24.76
N GLN A 434 6.35 -16.21 26.05
CA GLN A 434 6.75 -14.91 26.61
C GLN A 434 8.00 -14.30 25.94
N ARG A 435 9.02 -15.12 25.65
CA ARG A 435 10.30 -14.69 25.05
C ARG A 435 10.82 -15.65 23.98
N SER A 436 9.96 -16.51 23.45
CA SER A 436 10.29 -17.48 22.42
C SER A 436 9.07 -17.79 21.57
N MET A 437 9.27 -18.51 20.49
CA MET A 437 8.21 -19.08 19.69
C MET A 437 8.52 -20.55 19.40
N LYS A 438 7.49 -21.40 19.49
CA LYS A 438 7.58 -22.82 19.22
C LYS A 438 6.89 -23.15 17.91
N LEU A 439 7.61 -23.70 16.95
CA LEU A 439 7.03 -24.16 15.69
C LEU A 439 6.08 -25.34 15.97
N LEU A 440 4.83 -25.19 15.55
CA LEU A 440 3.80 -26.22 15.69
C LEU A 440 3.48 -26.89 14.34
N LYS A 441 3.53 -26.12 13.24
CA LYS A 441 3.15 -26.61 11.93
C LYS A 441 3.95 -25.92 10.83
N ARG A 442 4.18 -26.68 9.75
CA ARG A 442 4.77 -26.24 8.50
C ARG A 442 4.00 -26.93 7.37
N GLN A 443 3.47 -26.15 6.43
CA GLN A 443 2.65 -26.65 5.34
C GLN A 443 2.86 -25.84 4.08
N VAL A 444 3.10 -26.52 2.95
CA VAL A 444 3.05 -25.88 1.64
C VAL A 444 1.60 -25.56 1.32
N VAL A 445 1.30 -24.28 1.11
CA VAL A 445 -0.04 -23.79 0.77
C VAL A 445 -0.14 -23.46 -0.71
N MET A 446 0.92 -22.92 -1.30
CA MET A 446 1.03 -22.72 -2.75
C MET A 446 2.20 -23.55 -3.28
N GLU A 447 1.90 -24.56 -4.09
CA GLU A 447 2.93 -25.26 -4.86
C GLU A 447 3.52 -24.29 -5.88
N ASP A 448 4.83 -24.27 -6.01
CA ASP A 448 5.56 -23.35 -6.89
C ASP A 448 5.24 -21.86 -6.64
N GLY A 449 4.96 -21.49 -5.39
CA GLY A 449 4.70 -20.11 -4.99
C GLY A 449 5.84 -19.16 -5.36
N VAL A 450 5.49 -17.99 -5.90
CA VAL A 450 6.43 -16.97 -6.36
C VAL A 450 6.13 -15.65 -5.65
N ASP A 451 7.17 -15.07 -5.03
CA ASP A 451 7.09 -13.73 -4.43
C ASP A 451 5.84 -13.53 -3.55
N ALA A 452 5.59 -14.47 -2.64
CA ALA A 452 4.44 -14.42 -1.73
C ALA A 452 4.62 -13.33 -0.66
N TRP A 453 4.61 -12.06 -1.11
CA TRP A 453 4.87 -10.88 -0.29
C TRP A 453 3.60 -10.16 0.18
N GLY A 454 2.47 -10.47 -0.44
CA GLY A 454 1.17 -9.86 -0.10
C GLY A 454 0.77 -10.16 1.34
N PRO A 455 0.41 -9.16 2.17
CA PRO A 455 -0.10 -9.41 3.52
C PRO A 455 -1.29 -10.37 3.53
N MET A 456 -1.45 -11.11 4.62
CA MET A 456 -2.55 -12.06 4.82
C MET A 456 -3.78 -11.38 5.41
N ALA A 457 -4.96 -11.98 5.20
CA ALA A 457 -6.22 -11.59 5.86
C ALA A 457 -6.87 -12.79 6.52
N TYR A 458 -7.49 -12.58 7.67
CA TYR A 458 -8.19 -13.63 8.41
C TYR A 458 -9.57 -13.19 8.86
N ALA A 459 -10.57 -14.06 8.66
CA ALA A 459 -11.90 -13.93 9.25
C ALA A 459 -12.62 -15.30 9.27
N ASP A 460 -13.47 -15.54 10.27
CA ASP A 460 -14.37 -16.69 10.37
C ASP A 460 -13.68 -18.05 10.12
N GLY A 461 -12.48 -18.23 10.67
CA GLY A 461 -11.69 -19.46 10.54
C GLY A 461 -10.99 -19.65 9.18
N MET A 462 -11.06 -18.65 8.31
CA MET A 462 -10.47 -18.65 6.97
C MET A 462 -9.30 -17.69 6.88
N LEU A 463 -8.16 -18.18 6.41
CA LEU A 463 -6.96 -17.39 6.11
C LEU A 463 -6.83 -17.24 4.60
N VAL A 464 -6.79 -16.01 4.13
CA VAL A 464 -6.58 -15.71 2.71
C VAL A 464 -5.13 -15.24 2.52
N VAL A 465 -4.42 -15.96 1.65
CA VAL A 465 -3.02 -15.73 1.31
C VAL A 465 -2.87 -15.44 -0.18
N ARG A 466 -1.73 -14.88 -0.55
CA ARG A 466 -1.45 -14.52 -1.94
C ARG A 466 0.03 -14.74 -2.26
N ASP A 467 0.30 -15.21 -3.48
CA ASP A 467 1.59 -15.04 -4.14
C ASP A 467 1.50 -13.98 -5.27
N ALA A 468 2.46 -13.93 -6.17
CA ALA A 468 2.47 -12.96 -7.26
C ALA A 468 1.26 -13.11 -8.20
N HIS A 469 0.74 -14.33 -8.39
CA HIS A 469 -0.23 -14.68 -9.44
C HIS A 469 -1.51 -15.33 -8.93
N HIS A 470 -1.57 -15.74 -7.65
CA HIS A 470 -2.71 -16.47 -7.11
C HIS A 470 -3.15 -15.90 -5.78
N VAL A 471 -4.44 -15.96 -5.54
CA VAL A 471 -5.05 -15.78 -4.21
C VAL A 471 -5.70 -17.10 -3.80
N LYS A 472 -5.44 -17.53 -2.59
CA LYS A 472 -5.94 -18.79 -2.04
C LYS A 472 -6.55 -18.58 -0.65
N CYS A 473 -7.65 -19.23 -0.40
CA CYS A 473 -8.29 -19.33 0.91
C CYS A 473 -8.08 -20.71 1.49
N ILE A 474 -7.63 -20.77 2.73
CA ILE A 474 -7.50 -22.01 3.50
C ILE A 474 -8.30 -21.92 4.80
N LYS A 475 -8.90 -23.03 5.19
CA LYS A 475 -9.58 -23.17 6.48
C LYS A 475 -8.57 -23.61 7.51
N VAL A 476 -8.46 -22.85 8.64
CA VAL A 476 -7.45 -23.06 9.68
C VAL A 476 -8.05 -23.51 11.04
N VAL A 477 -9.39 -23.73 11.06
CA VAL A 477 -10.17 -24.17 12.24
C VAL A 477 -10.69 -25.58 12.07
#